data_8a06635007ac936600c113e877177b26
#
_entry.id   8a06635007ac936600c113e877177b26
#
_cell.length_a   1.000
_cell.length_b   1.000
_cell.length_c   1.000
_cell.angle_alpha   90.00
_cell.angle_beta   90.00
_cell.angle_gamma   90.00
#
_symmetry.space_group_name_H-M   'P 1'
#
loop_
_entity.id
_entity.type
_entity.pdbx_description
1 polymer ?
#
loop_
_entity_poly.entity_id
_entity_poly.type
_entity_poly.pdbx_seq_one_letter_code
_entity_poly.pdbx_strand_id
1 'polypeptide(L)'
;MYRVLVVDDEKLERDGIRFLLSMEEGEWEIYEAANGKLALNELRKHPVDLMLTDIKMPHMDGLELSKKAREEYPDLEIIIFSGYGDFAFAQEAIRYGVTDYVLKPVDPDRFHDTIQKIQKEIASRKNKEQQSIKEKSFLQQYFLLGYIYSGDQERLKEAEGIVDFSVWEQWHCAILIESDEAFFDSASDEVPLEIREELRRSFFYLNLNGRQSLLLFKDVYCDYVLVAKNVYNLLKRLHPVRFHLAVSRRFDGYQELPEIMEQLEQQMEEKFYHPDIHVYTSEEDEE
;
A
#
# COMPACT_ATOMS: atom_id res chain seq x y z
N MET A 1 2.93 14.64 2.69
CA MET A 1 4.36 14.62 3.12
C MET A 1 5.22 14.32 1.90
N TYR A 2 6.22 15.15 1.62
CA TYR A 2 7.20 15.01 0.53
C TYR A 2 8.58 14.79 1.13
N ARG A 3 9.35 13.82 0.61
CA ARG A 3 10.68 13.48 1.10
C ARG A 3 11.72 14.02 0.14
N VAL A 4 12.58 14.89 0.65
CA VAL A 4 13.55 15.66 -0.15
C VAL A 4 14.96 15.39 0.33
N LEU A 5 15.88 15.13 -0.59
CA LEU A 5 17.32 15.06 -0.34
C LEU A 5 18.00 16.30 -0.89
N VAL A 6 18.61 17.09 -0.02
CA VAL A 6 19.40 18.26 -0.36
C VAL A 6 20.88 17.90 -0.38
N VAL A 7 21.54 18.12 -1.50
CA VAL A 7 22.93 17.71 -1.73
C VAL A 7 23.77 18.92 -2.17
N ASP A 8 24.66 19.36 -1.31
CA ASP A 8 25.61 20.45 -1.57
C ASP A 8 26.78 20.27 -0.58
N ASP A 9 28.01 20.55 -0.97
CA ASP A 9 29.16 20.46 -0.07
C ASP A 9 29.21 21.64 0.93
N GLU A 10 28.61 22.78 0.59
CA GLU A 10 28.51 23.94 1.45
C GLU A 10 27.26 23.87 2.35
N LYS A 11 27.48 23.82 3.68
CA LYS A 11 26.38 23.78 4.64
C LYS A 11 25.43 24.97 4.52
N LEU A 12 25.97 26.16 4.25
CA LEU A 12 25.19 27.40 4.12
C LEU A 12 24.17 27.30 2.96
N GLU A 13 24.59 26.70 1.85
CA GLU A 13 23.73 26.47 0.68
C GLU A 13 22.59 25.48 1.04
N ARG A 14 22.89 24.36 1.72
CA ARG A 14 21.87 23.43 2.19
C ARG A 14 20.87 24.09 3.14
N ASP A 15 21.36 24.90 4.09
CA ASP A 15 20.50 25.66 5.01
C ASP A 15 19.62 26.66 4.25
N GLY A 16 20.14 27.30 3.20
CA GLY A 16 19.37 28.19 2.31
C GLY A 16 18.25 27.47 1.55
N ILE A 17 18.53 26.30 0.98
CA ILE A 17 17.52 25.49 0.30
C ILE A 17 16.44 25.00 1.29
N ARG A 18 16.85 24.58 2.50
CA ARG A 18 15.90 24.20 3.57
C ARG A 18 14.98 25.37 3.95
N PHE A 19 15.53 26.58 4.03
CA PHE A 19 14.73 27.77 4.31
C PHE A 19 13.71 28.02 3.18
N LEU A 20 14.12 27.93 1.92
CA LEU A 20 13.19 28.06 0.78
C LEU A 20 12.09 27.00 0.82
N LEU A 21 12.42 25.72 1.07
CA LEU A 21 11.44 24.65 1.23
C LEU A 21 10.47 24.88 2.39
N SER A 22 10.93 25.54 3.48
CA SER A 22 10.05 25.84 4.62
C SER A 22 9.00 26.90 4.33
N MET A 23 9.15 27.66 3.24
CA MET A 23 8.15 28.64 2.78
C MET A 23 7.13 28.02 1.81
N GLU A 24 7.39 26.80 1.33
CA GLU A 24 6.50 26.11 0.41
C GLU A 24 5.38 25.38 1.15
N GLU A 25 4.23 25.28 0.49
CA GLU A 25 3.09 24.53 1.01
C GLU A 25 3.39 23.02 1.09
N GLY A 26 2.94 22.37 2.17
CA GLY A 26 3.07 20.94 2.38
C GLY A 26 3.99 20.57 3.54
N GLU A 27 4.00 19.28 3.86
CA GLU A 27 4.90 18.70 4.86
C GLU A 27 6.15 18.17 4.17
N TRP A 28 7.33 18.63 4.62
CA TRP A 28 8.62 18.29 4.05
C TRP A 28 9.48 17.51 5.05
N GLU A 29 9.86 16.30 4.67
CA GLU A 29 10.88 15.52 5.36
C GLU A 29 12.19 15.68 4.61
N ILE A 30 13.18 16.34 5.22
CA ILE A 30 14.40 16.77 4.54
C ILE A 30 15.59 15.97 5.04
N TYR A 31 16.24 15.26 4.10
CA TYR A 31 17.54 14.62 4.27
C TYR A 31 18.64 15.48 3.66
N GLU A 32 19.87 15.36 4.15
CA GLU A 32 21.01 16.15 3.67
C GLU A 32 22.20 15.25 3.35
N ALA A 33 22.96 15.63 2.32
CA ALA A 33 24.24 15.02 2.00
C ALA A 33 25.25 16.06 1.55
N ALA A 34 26.50 15.91 1.97
CA ALA A 34 27.58 16.85 1.65
C ALA A 34 28.36 16.49 0.35
N ASN A 35 27.98 15.44 -0.36
CA ASN A 35 28.55 15.05 -1.67
C ASN A 35 27.72 13.92 -2.29
N GLY A 36 27.99 13.63 -3.57
CA GLY A 36 27.24 12.62 -4.31
C GLY A 36 27.31 11.19 -3.75
N LYS A 37 28.43 10.79 -3.12
CA LYS A 37 28.55 9.46 -2.51
C LYS A 37 27.66 9.30 -1.28
N LEU A 38 27.61 10.32 -0.42
CA LEU A 38 26.71 10.35 0.73
C LEU A 38 25.25 10.40 0.28
N ALA A 39 24.96 11.16 -0.78
CA ALA A 39 23.61 11.23 -1.37
C ALA A 39 23.10 9.86 -1.84
N LEU A 40 23.91 9.07 -2.55
CA LEU A 40 23.52 7.70 -2.94
C LEU A 40 23.28 6.80 -1.72
N ASN A 41 24.04 6.98 -0.64
CA ASN A 41 23.79 6.23 0.60
C ASN A 41 22.46 6.62 1.26
N GLU A 42 22.09 7.90 1.25
CA GLU A 42 20.80 8.35 1.79
C GLU A 42 19.63 7.85 0.91
N LEU A 43 19.76 7.87 -0.42
CA LEU A 43 18.76 7.31 -1.34
C LEU A 43 18.50 5.82 -1.11
N ARG A 44 19.51 5.04 -0.68
CA ARG A 44 19.35 3.61 -0.34
C ARG A 44 18.66 3.36 0.99
N LYS A 45 18.77 4.30 1.94
CA LYS A 45 18.19 4.17 3.28
C LYS A 45 16.76 4.70 3.36
N HIS A 46 16.47 5.71 2.55
CA HIS A 46 15.23 6.46 2.64
C HIS A 46 14.55 6.54 1.27
N PRO A 47 13.23 6.34 1.20
CA PRO A 47 12.49 6.62 -0.01
C PRO A 47 12.43 8.15 -0.22
N VAL A 48 13.06 8.66 -1.27
CA VAL A 48 13.13 10.09 -1.60
C VAL A 48 12.27 10.38 -2.83
N ASP A 49 11.47 11.43 -2.77
CA ASP A 49 10.58 11.86 -3.86
C ASP A 49 11.28 12.90 -4.77
N LEU A 50 12.15 13.75 -4.18
CA LEU A 50 12.83 14.85 -4.85
C LEU A 50 14.28 14.96 -4.36
N MET A 51 15.23 15.08 -5.27
CA MET A 51 16.63 15.41 -4.98
C MET A 51 16.97 16.79 -5.55
N LEU A 52 17.52 17.64 -4.67
CA LEU A 52 18.03 18.98 -4.99
C LEU A 52 19.54 18.92 -4.87
N THR A 53 20.30 19.07 -5.95
CA THR A 53 21.77 18.89 -5.92
C THR A 53 22.51 20.04 -6.54
N ASP A 54 23.62 20.43 -5.95
CA ASP A 54 24.61 21.28 -6.63
C ASP A 54 25.36 20.47 -7.71
N ILE A 55 25.92 21.15 -8.70
CA ILE A 55 26.78 20.51 -9.71
C ILE A 55 28.17 20.23 -9.15
N LYS A 56 28.82 21.26 -8.62
CA LYS A 56 30.23 21.17 -8.25
C LYS A 56 30.42 20.72 -6.82
N MET A 57 30.61 19.43 -6.66
CA MET A 57 30.91 18.84 -5.37
C MET A 57 32.15 17.96 -5.43
N PRO A 58 32.92 17.81 -4.32
CA PRO A 58 34.07 16.93 -4.28
C PRO A 58 33.69 15.46 -4.43
N HIS A 59 34.57 14.67 -5.04
CA HIS A 59 34.48 13.21 -5.25
C HIS A 59 33.47 12.73 -6.29
N MET A 60 32.25 13.23 -6.29
CA MET A 60 31.19 12.92 -7.24
C MET A 60 30.38 14.19 -7.43
N ASP A 61 30.37 14.72 -8.64
CA ASP A 61 29.60 15.90 -8.99
C ASP A 61 28.09 15.60 -9.13
N GLY A 62 27.28 16.66 -9.22
CA GLY A 62 25.83 16.52 -9.30
C GLY A 62 25.33 15.91 -10.60
N LEU A 63 26.08 15.99 -11.69
CA LEU A 63 25.71 15.36 -12.96
C LEU A 63 25.95 13.85 -12.91
N GLU A 64 27.09 13.42 -12.41
CA GLU A 64 27.39 12.00 -12.19
C GLU A 64 26.41 11.38 -11.17
N LEU A 65 26.11 12.12 -10.10
CA LEU A 65 25.09 11.74 -9.11
C LEU A 65 23.72 11.57 -9.76
N SER A 66 23.28 12.55 -10.55
CA SER A 66 21.96 12.52 -11.22
C SER A 66 21.84 11.34 -12.18
N LYS A 67 22.89 11.04 -12.95
CA LYS A 67 22.93 9.88 -13.82
C LYS A 67 22.73 8.57 -13.06
N LYS A 68 23.52 8.34 -11.99
CA LYS A 68 23.44 7.12 -11.17
C LYS A 68 22.10 7.03 -10.44
N ALA A 69 21.61 8.14 -9.91
CA ALA A 69 20.33 8.19 -9.24
C ALA A 69 19.18 7.86 -10.19
N ARG A 70 19.21 8.35 -11.43
CA ARG A 70 18.18 8.03 -12.43
C ARG A 70 18.19 6.56 -12.86
N GLU A 71 19.36 5.93 -12.93
CA GLU A 71 19.49 4.50 -13.26
C GLU A 71 18.91 3.60 -12.13
N GLU A 72 19.13 3.95 -10.84
CA GLU A 72 18.66 3.18 -9.70
C GLU A 72 17.23 3.57 -9.26
N TYR A 73 16.80 4.82 -9.47
CA TYR A 73 15.53 5.41 -9.02
C TYR A 73 14.82 6.16 -10.16
N PRO A 74 14.15 5.47 -11.08
CA PRO A 74 13.53 6.10 -12.26
C PRO A 74 12.49 7.18 -11.94
N ASP A 75 11.82 7.06 -10.80
CA ASP A 75 10.75 7.94 -10.35
C ASP A 75 11.21 9.11 -9.50
N LEU A 76 12.51 9.23 -9.22
CA LEU A 76 13.08 10.32 -8.45
C LEU A 76 13.05 11.61 -9.26
N GLU A 77 12.41 12.67 -8.75
CA GLU A 77 12.54 13.99 -9.35
C GLU A 77 13.90 14.59 -8.98
N ILE A 78 14.57 15.19 -9.94
CA ILE A 78 15.93 15.73 -9.76
C ILE A 78 15.98 17.17 -10.23
N ILE A 79 16.37 18.09 -9.35
CA ILE A 79 16.70 19.48 -9.69
C ILE A 79 18.19 19.71 -9.46
N ILE A 80 18.83 20.33 -10.41
CA ILE A 80 20.22 20.77 -10.29
C ILE A 80 20.26 22.28 -10.04
N PHE A 81 20.99 22.69 -9.01
CA PHE A 81 21.38 24.08 -8.76
C PHE A 81 22.80 24.32 -9.28
N SER A 82 23.02 25.43 -9.96
CA SER A 82 24.33 25.74 -10.49
C SER A 82 24.67 27.24 -10.43
N GLY A 83 25.84 27.56 -9.94
CA GLY A 83 26.41 28.91 -10.04
C GLY A 83 26.92 29.27 -11.43
N TYR A 84 26.86 28.37 -12.40
CA TYR A 84 27.39 28.54 -13.70
C TYR A 84 26.31 28.42 -14.76
N GLY A 85 26.13 29.48 -15.55
CA GLY A 85 25.28 29.50 -16.74
C GLY A 85 25.89 28.75 -17.93
N ASP A 86 26.66 27.67 -17.69
CA ASP A 86 27.31 26.93 -18.75
C ASP A 86 26.29 26.02 -19.44
N PHE A 87 26.02 26.30 -20.70
CA PHE A 87 25.10 25.56 -21.55
C PHE A 87 25.41 24.07 -21.61
N ALA A 88 26.73 23.72 -21.54
CA ALA A 88 27.18 22.33 -21.62
C ALA A 88 26.62 21.51 -20.40
N PHE A 89 26.63 22.03 -19.20
CA PHE A 89 26.09 21.36 -18.02
C PHE A 89 24.58 21.19 -18.12
N ALA A 90 23.84 22.21 -18.57
CA ALA A 90 22.40 22.11 -18.75
C ALA A 90 22.02 21.05 -19.81
N GLN A 91 22.78 20.99 -20.92
CA GLN A 91 22.55 19.97 -21.95
C GLN A 91 22.83 18.54 -21.44
N GLU A 92 23.85 18.37 -20.62
CA GLU A 92 24.19 17.09 -20.00
C GLU A 92 23.15 16.67 -18.96
N ALA A 93 22.68 17.60 -18.13
CA ALA A 93 21.61 17.38 -17.17
C ALA A 93 20.32 16.86 -17.85
N ILE A 94 19.92 17.46 -18.97
CA ILE A 94 18.77 17.00 -19.75
C ILE A 94 18.96 15.56 -20.24
N ARG A 95 20.16 15.18 -20.69
CA ARG A 95 20.43 13.80 -21.13
C ARG A 95 20.31 12.78 -20.01
N TYR A 96 20.60 13.19 -18.77
CA TYR A 96 20.48 12.32 -17.58
C TYR A 96 19.07 12.35 -16.98
N GLY A 97 18.10 13.01 -17.64
CA GLY A 97 16.71 13.03 -17.20
C GLY A 97 16.48 13.86 -15.95
N VAL A 98 17.25 14.92 -15.75
CA VAL A 98 17.03 15.91 -14.69
C VAL A 98 15.74 16.68 -14.99
N THR A 99 14.91 16.86 -13.98
CA THR A 99 13.59 17.46 -14.10
C THR A 99 13.66 18.96 -14.34
N ASP A 100 14.57 19.66 -13.66
CA ASP A 100 14.82 21.09 -13.86
C ASP A 100 16.25 21.47 -13.51
N TYR A 101 16.67 22.62 -14.05
CA TYR A 101 18.01 23.20 -13.87
C TYR A 101 17.87 24.67 -13.46
N VAL A 102 18.30 25.02 -12.25
CA VAL A 102 18.12 26.32 -11.64
C VAL A 102 19.47 27.00 -11.45
N LEU A 103 19.58 28.25 -11.92
CA LEU A 103 20.79 29.05 -11.73
C LEU A 103 20.82 29.70 -10.34
N LYS A 104 22.00 29.68 -9.68
CA LYS A 104 22.29 30.46 -8.48
C LYS A 104 22.69 31.91 -8.87
N PRO A 105 22.29 32.97 -8.11
CA PRO A 105 21.48 32.87 -6.90
C PRO A 105 20.06 32.46 -7.19
N VAL A 106 19.51 31.58 -6.33
CA VAL A 106 18.15 31.04 -6.50
C VAL A 106 17.13 32.15 -6.32
N ASP A 107 16.35 32.42 -7.36
CA ASP A 107 15.21 33.31 -7.30
C ASP A 107 14.06 32.59 -6.55
N PRO A 108 13.52 33.15 -5.44
CA PRO A 108 12.47 32.51 -4.67
C PRO A 108 11.20 32.23 -5.47
N ASP A 109 10.79 33.15 -6.35
CA ASP A 109 9.55 32.98 -7.15
C ASP A 109 9.71 31.84 -8.16
N ARG A 110 10.88 31.78 -8.82
CA ARG A 110 11.21 30.67 -9.71
C ARG A 110 11.32 29.33 -8.99
N PHE A 111 11.89 29.33 -7.79
CA PHE A 111 11.95 28.14 -6.93
C PHE A 111 10.54 27.64 -6.60
N HIS A 112 9.69 28.57 -6.17
CA HIS A 112 8.27 28.29 -5.89
C HIS A 112 7.56 27.62 -7.08
N ASP A 113 7.64 28.23 -8.26
CA ASP A 113 7.02 27.67 -9.47
C ASP A 113 7.52 26.26 -9.82
N THR A 114 8.83 26.04 -9.69
CA THR A 114 9.45 24.73 -9.95
C THR A 114 8.98 23.69 -8.93
N ILE A 115 8.96 24.01 -7.65
CA ILE A 115 8.51 23.10 -6.59
C ILE A 115 7.03 22.76 -6.75
N GLN A 116 6.18 23.75 -7.03
CA GLN A 116 4.75 23.49 -7.27
C GLN A 116 4.49 22.55 -8.46
N LYS A 117 5.24 22.71 -9.55
CA LYS A 117 5.16 21.82 -10.70
C LYS A 117 5.51 20.38 -10.30
N ILE A 118 6.61 20.20 -9.59
CA ILE A 118 7.10 18.89 -9.14
C ILE A 118 6.13 18.25 -8.13
N GLN A 119 5.57 19.01 -7.20
CA GLN A 119 4.54 18.52 -6.28
C GLN A 119 3.33 17.95 -7.04
N LYS A 120 2.88 18.62 -8.10
CA LYS A 120 1.77 18.13 -8.94
C LYS A 120 2.15 16.84 -9.68
N GLU A 121 3.37 16.73 -10.18
CA GLU A 121 3.87 15.52 -10.87
C GLU A 121 3.96 14.33 -9.91
N ILE A 122 4.55 14.53 -8.72
CA ILE A 122 4.64 13.52 -7.66
C ILE A 122 3.22 13.09 -7.20
N ALA A 123 2.32 14.04 -6.94
CA ALA A 123 0.95 13.76 -6.53
C ALA A 123 0.17 12.97 -7.61
N SER A 124 0.31 13.35 -8.88
CA SER A 124 -0.31 12.65 -10.00
C SER A 124 0.19 11.20 -10.11
N ARG A 125 1.49 10.97 -9.94
CA ARG A 125 2.08 9.64 -9.96
C ARG A 125 1.58 8.79 -8.79
N LYS A 126 1.65 9.31 -7.55
CA LYS A 126 1.14 8.62 -6.35
C LYS A 126 -0.36 8.28 -6.49
N ASN A 127 -1.16 9.17 -7.06
CA ASN A 127 -2.57 8.91 -7.32
C ASN A 127 -2.78 7.79 -8.35
N LYS A 128 -2.00 7.76 -9.45
CA LYS A 128 -2.07 6.69 -10.46
C LYS A 128 -1.66 5.34 -9.88
N GLU A 129 -0.61 5.29 -9.06
CA GLU A 129 -0.20 4.07 -8.35
C GLU A 129 -1.31 3.57 -7.41
N GLN A 130 -1.87 4.47 -6.59
CA GLN A 130 -2.97 4.11 -5.69
C GLN A 130 -4.21 3.64 -6.45
N GLN A 131 -4.53 4.28 -7.57
CA GLN A 131 -5.63 3.85 -8.42
C GLN A 131 -5.36 2.48 -9.03
N SER A 132 -4.16 2.23 -9.55
CA SER A 132 -3.77 0.92 -10.09
C SER A 132 -3.82 -0.19 -9.02
N ILE A 133 -3.39 0.11 -7.77
CA ILE A 133 -3.49 -0.84 -6.64
C ILE A 133 -4.96 -1.12 -6.31
N LYS A 134 -5.81 -0.08 -6.27
CA LYS A 134 -7.26 -0.24 -6.01
C LYS A 134 -7.94 -1.05 -7.13
N GLU A 135 -7.62 -0.78 -8.39
CA GLU A 135 -8.16 -1.53 -9.54
C GLU A 135 -7.74 -2.99 -9.48
N LYS A 136 -6.47 -3.29 -9.19
CA LYS A 136 -5.99 -4.67 -9.02
C LYS A 136 -6.70 -5.36 -7.85
N SER A 137 -6.84 -4.69 -6.71
CA SER A 137 -7.53 -5.23 -5.55
C SER A 137 -9.01 -5.52 -5.86
N PHE A 138 -9.68 -4.62 -6.57
CA PHE A 138 -11.06 -4.81 -7.01
C PHE A 138 -11.19 -6.02 -7.96
N LEU A 139 -10.31 -6.13 -8.95
CA LEU A 139 -10.31 -7.27 -9.87
C LEU A 139 -10.04 -8.59 -9.14
N GLN A 140 -9.10 -8.62 -8.19
CA GLN A 140 -8.85 -9.79 -7.36
C GLN A 140 -10.12 -10.23 -6.62
N GLN A 141 -10.81 -9.28 -5.97
CA GLN A 141 -12.06 -9.58 -5.25
C GLN A 141 -13.15 -10.06 -6.20
N TYR A 142 -13.31 -9.42 -7.36
CA TYR A 142 -14.30 -9.79 -8.37
C TYR A 142 -14.11 -11.22 -8.86
N PHE A 143 -12.90 -11.60 -9.25
CA PHE A 143 -12.60 -12.95 -9.73
C PHE A 143 -12.74 -14.00 -8.63
N LEU A 144 -12.26 -13.68 -7.41
CA LEU A 144 -12.38 -14.56 -6.26
C LEU A 144 -13.85 -14.81 -5.90
N LEU A 145 -14.65 -13.75 -5.82
CA LEU A 145 -16.09 -13.85 -5.54
C LEU A 145 -16.81 -14.71 -6.59
N GLY A 146 -16.51 -14.45 -7.87
CA GLY A 146 -17.06 -15.23 -8.97
C GLY A 146 -16.69 -16.72 -8.88
N TYR A 147 -15.45 -17.03 -8.49
CA TYR A 147 -14.97 -18.39 -8.33
C TYR A 147 -15.61 -19.10 -7.12
N ILE A 148 -15.69 -18.45 -5.97
CA ILE A 148 -16.31 -19.00 -4.76
C ILE A 148 -17.74 -19.50 -5.05
N TYR A 149 -18.53 -18.74 -5.78
CA TYR A 149 -19.92 -19.11 -6.04
C TYR A 149 -20.14 -20.01 -7.27
N SER A 150 -19.24 -20.02 -8.24
CA SER A 150 -19.42 -20.83 -9.45
C SER A 150 -18.62 -22.13 -9.47
N GLY A 151 -17.50 -22.18 -8.74
CA GLY A 151 -16.52 -23.27 -8.85
C GLY A 151 -15.81 -23.33 -10.21
N ASP A 152 -16.05 -22.34 -11.10
CA ASP A 152 -15.57 -22.34 -12.47
C ASP A 152 -14.13 -21.88 -12.58
N GLN A 153 -13.21 -22.84 -12.73
CA GLN A 153 -11.77 -22.57 -12.90
C GLN A 153 -11.46 -21.86 -14.24
N GLU A 154 -12.31 -21.95 -15.25
CA GLU A 154 -12.06 -21.25 -16.52
C GLU A 154 -12.12 -19.74 -16.37
N ARG A 155 -12.98 -19.23 -15.48
CA ARG A 155 -13.03 -17.81 -15.13
C ARG A 155 -11.73 -17.30 -14.52
N LEU A 156 -11.00 -18.14 -13.80
CA LEU A 156 -9.70 -17.75 -13.24
C LEU A 156 -8.61 -17.61 -14.31
N LYS A 157 -8.73 -18.31 -15.45
CA LYS A 157 -7.81 -18.13 -16.58
C LYS A 157 -7.89 -16.72 -17.17
N GLU A 158 -9.06 -16.09 -17.13
CA GLU A 158 -9.21 -14.69 -17.55
C GLU A 158 -8.47 -13.72 -16.63
N ALA A 159 -8.19 -14.13 -15.39
CA ALA A 159 -7.45 -13.36 -14.41
C ALA A 159 -5.94 -13.60 -14.46
N GLU A 160 -5.43 -14.51 -15.29
CA GLU A 160 -4.00 -14.75 -15.47
C GLU A 160 -3.28 -13.46 -15.90
N GLY A 161 -2.21 -13.10 -15.19
CA GLY A 161 -1.47 -11.85 -15.40
C GLY A 161 -2.05 -10.63 -14.70
N ILE A 162 -3.26 -10.69 -14.13
CA ILE A 162 -3.90 -9.64 -13.33
C ILE A 162 -3.79 -9.97 -11.84
N VAL A 163 -4.03 -11.24 -11.50
CA VAL A 163 -4.08 -11.76 -10.12
C VAL A 163 -2.88 -12.67 -9.86
N ASP A 164 -2.27 -12.49 -8.72
CA ASP A 164 -1.24 -13.39 -8.21
C ASP A 164 -1.88 -14.53 -7.41
N PHE A 165 -2.13 -15.66 -8.08
CA PHE A 165 -2.72 -16.84 -7.46
C PHE A 165 -1.84 -17.49 -6.38
N SER A 166 -0.53 -17.25 -6.38
CA SER A 166 0.37 -17.82 -5.37
C SER A 166 0.02 -17.36 -3.95
N VAL A 167 -0.60 -16.18 -3.83
CA VAL A 167 -1.11 -15.67 -2.55
C VAL A 167 -2.33 -16.47 -2.09
N TRP A 168 -3.18 -16.92 -3.00
CA TRP A 168 -4.41 -17.65 -2.71
C TRP A 168 -4.14 -19.13 -2.37
N GLU A 169 -3.06 -19.70 -2.90
CA GLU A 169 -2.59 -21.05 -2.56
C GLU A 169 -2.15 -21.21 -1.10
N GLN A 170 -1.92 -20.10 -0.41
CA GLN A 170 -1.47 -20.08 0.98
C GLN A 170 -2.63 -19.97 2.00
N TRP A 171 -3.88 -20.00 1.59
CA TRP A 171 -4.99 -19.94 2.52
C TRP A 171 -5.33 -21.31 3.08
N HIS A 172 -5.56 -21.37 4.39
CA HIS A 172 -5.77 -22.62 5.14
C HIS A 172 -7.00 -22.59 6.03
N CYS A 173 -7.59 -21.42 6.27
CA CYS A 173 -8.82 -21.28 7.06
C CYS A 173 -9.62 -20.07 6.58
N ALA A 174 -10.93 -20.19 6.66
CA ALA A 174 -11.90 -19.15 6.38
C ALA A 174 -12.82 -18.91 7.58
N ILE A 175 -13.17 -17.65 7.83
CA ILE A 175 -14.21 -17.27 8.80
C ILE A 175 -15.25 -16.44 8.06
N LEU A 176 -16.47 -16.97 7.97
CA LEU A 176 -17.63 -16.25 7.46
C LEU A 176 -18.23 -15.41 8.60
N ILE A 177 -18.46 -14.13 8.33
CA ILE A 177 -19.17 -13.23 9.25
C ILE A 177 -20.50 -12.88 8.60
N GLU A 178 -21.58 -13.06 9.32
CA GLU A 178 -22.92 -12.66 8.89
C GLU A 178 -23.55 -11.71 9.88
N SER A 179 -24.24 -10.68 9.39
CA SER A 179 -24.99 -9.69 10.15
C SER A 179 -26.49 -9.82 9.87
N ASP A 180 -27.32 -9.57 10.89
CA ASP A 180 -28.78 -9.60 10.74
C ASP A 180 -29.29 -8.50 9.77
N GLU A 181 -28.52 -7.43 9.57
CA GLU A 181 -28.85 -6.28 8.75
C GLU A 181 -27.83 -6.10 7.61
N ALA A 182 -28.13 -5.26 6.63
CA ALA A 182 -27.20 -4.88 5.55
C ALA A 182 -26.11 -3.91 6.08
N PHE A 183 -25.18 -4.46 6.86
CA PHE A 183 -24.14 -3.73 7.58
C PHE A 183 -22.88 -3.47 6.72
N PHE A 184 -22.44 -4.49 5.97
CA PHE A 184 -21.16 -4.45 5.25
C PHE A 184 -21.15 -3.53 4.01
N ASP A 185 -22.31 -3.12 3.51
CA ASP A 185 -22.39 -2.14 2.41
C ASP A 185 -21.82 -0.77 2.83
N SER A 186 -22.01 -0.39 4.11
CA SER A 186 -21.53 0.90 4.63
C SER A 186 -20.23 0.81 5.43
N ALA A 187 -19.90 -0.37 5.96
CA ALA A 187 -18.77 -0.60 6.87
C ALA A 187 -17.62 -1.40 6.22
N SER A 188 -17.64 -1.60 4.90
CA SER A 188 -16.66 -2.42 4.18
C SER A 188 -15.21 -1.96 4.32
N ASP A 189 -14.96 -0.69 4.53
CA ASP A 189 -13.62 -0.12 4.68
C ASP A 189 -13.17 -0.06 6.16
N GLU A 190 -14.09 0.08 7.10
CA GLU A 190 -13.81 0.24 8.53
C GLU A 190 -13.57 -1.10 9.23
N VAL A 191 -14.44 -2.08 9.00
CA VAL A 191 -14.39 -3.40 9.65
C VAL A 191 -13.06 -4.13 9.48
N PRO A 192 -12.45 -4.21 8.28
CA PRO A 192 -11.16 -4.89 8.15
C PRO A 192 -10.03 -4.17 8.88
N LEU A 193 -10.10 -2.86 9.07
CA LEU A 193 -9.13 -2.11 9.85
C LEU A 193 -9.27 -2.40 11.34
N GLU A 194 -10.49 -2.36 11.87
CA GLU A 194 -10.81 -2.69 13.26
C GLU A 194 -10.36 -4.11 13.63
N ILE A 195 -10.69 -5.10 12.78
CA ILE A 195 -10.28 -6.50 12.98
C ILE A 195 -8.75 -6.63 12.93
N ARG A 196 -8.08 -5.92 12.03
CA ARG A 196 -6.62 -5.98 11.90
C ARG A 196 -5.90 -5.41 13.13
N GLU A 197 -6.42 -4.32 13.70
CA GLU A 197 -5.90 -3.72 14.93
C GLU A 197 -6.07 -4.64 16.14
N GLU A 198 -7.23 -5.29 16.28
CA GLU A 198 -7.52 -6.22 17.39
C GLU A 198 -6.67 -7.48 17.29
N LEU A 199 -6.68 -8.14 16.13
CA LEU A 199 -6.00 -9.43 15.96
C LEU A 199 -4.49 -9.30 15.85
N ARG A 200 -3.96 -8.16 15.39
CA ARG A 200 -2.55 -7.94 15.04
C ARG A 200 -1.99 -9.02 14.10
N ARG A 201 -2.84 -9.52 13.21
CA ARG A 201 -2.55 -10.59 12.24
C ARG A 201 -2.94 -10.16 10.83
N SER A 202 -2.26 -10.73 9.85
CA SER A 202 -2.62 -10.54 8.44
C SER A 202 -3.73 -11.52 8.04
N PHE A 203 -4.73 -11.01 7.36
CA PHE A 203 -5.79 -11.78 6.71
C PHE A 203 -6.20 -11.08 5.41
N PHE A 204 -6.81 -11.83 4.52
CA PHE A 204 -7.49 -11.27 3.37
C PHE A 204 -8.97 -11.09 3.71
N TYR A 205 -9.50 -9.91 3.46
CA TYR A 205 -10.92 -9.58 3.68
C TYR A 205 -11.64 -9.52 2.33
N LEU A 206 -12.77 -10.20 2.25
CA LEU A 206 -13.65 -10.19 1.10
C LEU A 206 -15.07 -9.84 1.54
N ASN A 207 -15.61 -8.73 1.04
CA ASN A 207 -17.02 -8.43 1.19
C ASN A 207 -17.81 -9.27 0.18
N LEU A 208 -18.69 -10.15 0.67
CA LEU A 208 -19.51 -11.02 -0.17
C LEU A 208 -20.80 -10.30 -0.61
N ASN A 209 -21.45 -9.62 0.32
CA ASN A 209 -22.67 -8.85 0.10
C ASN A 209 -22.94 -7.95 1.32
N GLY A 210 -24.05 -7.21 1.32
CA GLY A 210 -24.39 -6.29 2.42
C GLY A 210 -24.52 -6.94 3.80
N ARG A 211 -24.68 -8.26 3.88
CA ARG A 211 -24.83 -8.99 5.15
C ARG A 211 -23.68 -9.93 5.48
N GLN A 212 -22.82 -10.24 4.52
CA GLN A 212 -21.79 -11.26 4.70
C GLN A 212 -20.42 -10.76 4.25
N SER A 213 -19.41 -11.13 5.03
CA SER A 213 -18.01 -10.96 4.66
C SER A 213 -17.19 -12.19 5.07
N LEU A 214 -16.05 -12.39 4.40
CA LEU A 214 -15.17 -13.54 4.57
C LEU A 214 -13.78 -13.08 4.94
N LEU A 215 -13.20 -13.70 5.96
CA LEU A 215 -11.80 -13.56 6.33
C LEU A 215 -11.05 -14.83 5.91
N LEU A 216 -9.94 -14.68 5.20
CA LEU A 216 -9.08 -15.79 4.77
C LEU A 216 -7.70 -15.66 5.41
N PHE A 217 -7.21 -16.75 5.99
CA PHE A 217 -5.99 -16.80 6.80
C PHE A 217 -4.97 -17.79 6.21
N LYS A 218 -3.68 -17.46 6.42
CA LYS A 218 -2.55 -18.26 5.95
C LYS A 218 -1.90 -19.13 7.03
N ASP A 219 -2.14 -18.83 8.30
CA ASP A 219 -1.46 -19.53 9.41
C ASP A 219 -2.01 -20.95 9.59
N VAL A 220 -1.17 -21.95 9.47
CA VAL A 220 -1.56 -23.37 9.63
C VAL A 220 -1.77 -23.75 11.10
N TYR A 221 -1.04 -23.12 12.03
CA TYR A 221 -1.02 -23.48 13.46
C TYR A 221 -1.74 -22.44 14.32
N CYS A 222 -2.98 -22.11 13.99
CA CYS A 222 -3.77 -21.13 14.74
C CYS A 222 -5.06 -21.77 15.25
N ASP A 223 -5.49 -21.39 16.45
CA ASP A 223 -6.83 -21.65 16.96
C ASP A 223 -7.80 -20.62 16.36
N TYR A 224 -8.44 -20.99 15.27
CA TYR A 224 -9.35 -20.10 14.56
C TYR A 224 -10.71 -19.95 15.24
N VAL A 225 -11.09 -20.87 16.12
CA VAL A 225 -12.27 -20.73 16.97
C VAL A 225 -12.07 -19.58 17.96
N LEU A 226 -10.88 -19.52 18.58
CA LEU A 226 -10.53 -18.40 19.46
C LEU A 226 -10.43 -17.08 18.67
N VAL A 227 -9.88 -17.10 17.46
CA VAL A 227 -9.85 -15.91 16.57
C VAL A 227 -11.26 -15.42 16.27
N ALA A 228 -12.17 -16.31 15.88
CA ALA A 228 -13.56 -15.96 15.60
C ALA A 228 -14.29 -15.39 16.84
N LYS A 229 -14.05 -15.96 18.03
CA LYS A 229 -14.60 -15.43 19.29
C LYS A 229 -14.09 -14.01 19.58
N ASN A 230 -12.82 -13.72 19.30
CA ASN A 230 -12.23 -12.39 19.46
C ASN A 230 -12.85 -11.39 18.47
N VAL A 231 -13.00 -11.78 17.20
CA VAL A 231 -13.67 -10.96 16.17
C VAL A 231 -15.13 -10.70 16.56
N TYR A 232 -15.88 -11.73 17.00
CA TYR A 232 -17.24 -11.56 17.47
C TYR A 232 -17.34 -10.54 18.60
N ASN A 233 -16.51 -10.67 19.64
CA ASN A 233 -16.51 -9.77 20.79
C ASN A 233 -16.16 -8.32 20.39
N LEU A 234 -15.23 -8.15 19.45
CA LEU A 234 -14.89 -6.84 18.89
C LEU A 234 -16.08 -6.21 18.20
N LEU A 235 -16.68 -6.91 17.23
CA LEU A 235 -17.79 -6.40 16.42
C LEU A 235 -19.01 -6.08 17.30
N LYS A 236 -19.34 -6.96 18.24
CA LYS A 236 -20.41 -6.73 19.24
C LYS A 236 -20.17 -5.49 20.10
N ARG A 237 -18.91 -5.20 20.42
CA ARG A 237 -18.54 -4.01 21.23
C ARG A 237 -18.65 -2.71 20.44
N LEU A 238 -18.26 -2.73 19.16
CA LEU A 238 -18.15 -1.52 18.34
C LEU A 238 -19.47 -1.18 17.60
N HIS A 239 -20.25 -2.19 17.27
CA HIS A 239 -21.42 -1.99 16.40
C HIS A 239 -22.71 -2.49 17.06
N PRO A 240 -23.85 -1.75 16.96
CA PRO A 240 -25.13 -2.13 17.53
C PRO A 240 -25.90 -3.16 16.69
N VAL A 241 -25.19 -4.01 15.95
CA VAL A 241 -25.74 -5.04 15.05
C VAL A 241 -25.42 -6.41 15.62
N ARG A 242 -26.29 -7.39 15.39
CA ARG A 242 -26.03 -8.77 15.78
C ARG A 242 -25.23 -9.47 14.68
N PHE A 243 -24.17 -10.17 15.08
CA PHE A 243 -23.29 -10.93 14.20
C PHE A 243 -23.29 -12.41 14.55
N HIS A 244 -23.09 -13.24 13.53
CA HIS A 244 -22.86 -14.67 13.63
C HIS A 244 -21.59 -14.99 12.82
N LEU A 245 -20.77 -15.90 13.31
CA LEU A 245 -19.52 -16.28 12.65
C LEU A 245 -19.49 -17.80 12.49
N ALA A 246 -19.05 -18.27 11.31
CA ALA A 246 -18.76 -19.67 11.08
C ALA A 246 -17.29 -19.85 10.72
N VAL A 247 -16.65 -20.87 11.28
CA VAL A 247 -15.24 -21.21 11.08
C VAL A 247 -15.15 -22.46 10.22
N SER A 248 -14.38 -22.40 9.13
CA SER A 248 -14.21 -23.54 8.24
C SER A 248 -13.35 -24.64 8.88
N ARG A 249 -13.48 -25.86 8.38
CA ARG A 249 -12.38 -26.83 8.48
C ARG A 249 -11.11 -26.27 7.87
N ARG A 250 -9.98 -26.88 8.16
CA ARG A 250 -8.73 -26.57 7.44
C ARG A 250 -8.81 -27.03 5.98
N PHE A 251 -8.17 -26.25 5.11
CA PHE A 251 -8.10 -26.55 3.68
C PHE A 251 -6.76 -26.08 3.09
N ASP A 252 -6.43 -26.53 1.90
CA ASP A 252 -5.18 -26.21 1.22
C ASP A 252 -5.44 -25.44 -0.08
N GLY A 253 -5.31 -24.11 0.02
CA GLY A 253 -5.41 -23.22 -1.11
C GLY A 253 -6.83 -22.92 -1.58
N TYR A 254 -6.91 -22.01 -2.54
CA TYR A 254 -8.18 -21.44 -3.01
C TYR A 254 -9.07 -22.42 -3.77
N GLN A 255 -8.51 -23.54 -4.25
CA GLN A 255 -9.24 -24.53 -5.04
C GLN A 255 -10.41 -25.14 -4.26
N GLU A 256 -10.29 -25.23 -2.95
CA GLU A 256 -11.34 -25.76 -2.07
C GLU A 256 -12.38 -24.70 -1.65
N LEU A 257 -12.15 -23.40 -1.93
CA LEU A 257 -13.02 -22.32 -1.45
C LEU A 257 -14.51 -22.48 -1.80
N PRO A 258 -14.91 -22.98 -3.00
CA PRO A 258 -16.33 -23.21 -3.28
C PRO A 258 -16.97 -24.21 -2.28
N GLU A 259 -16.30 -25.34 -2.00
CA GLU A 259 -16.74 -26.33 -1.02
C GLU A 259 -16.74 -25.79 0.41
N ILE A 260 -15.68 -25.05 0.76
CA ILE A 260 -15.56 -24.39 2.06
C ILE A 260 -16.68 -23.37 2.26
N MET A 261 -17.05 -22.62 1.25
CA MET A 261 -18.13 -21.64 1.36
C MET A 261 -19.48 -22.33 1.57
N GLU A 262 -19.76 -23.41 0.85
CA GLU A 262 -20.96 -24.24 1.06
C GLU A 262 -21.03 -24.78 2.49
N GLN A 263 -19.92 -25.27 3.03
CA GLN A 263 -19.80 -25.72 4.42
C GLN A 263 -20.10 -24.58 5.41
N LEU A 264 -19.51 -23.40 5.20
CA LEU A 264 -19.70 -22.24 6.09
C LEU A 264 -21.15 -21.74 6.07
N GLU A 265 -21.79 -21.71 4.91
CA GLU A 265 -23.21 -21.36 4.80
C GLU A 265 -24.11 -22.36 5.51
N GLN A 266 -23.81 -23.66 5.40
CA GLN A 266 -24.53 -24.72 6.13
C GLN A 266 -24.39 -24.57 7.66
N GLN A 267 -23.16 -24.33 8.14
CA GLN A 267 -22.93 -24.05 9.57
C GLN A 267 -23.71 -22.80 10.05
N MET A 268 -23.80 -21.77 9.20
CA MET A 268 -24.52 -20.55 9.54
C MET A 268 -26.05 -20.78 9.72
N GLU A 269 -26.62 -21.84 9.12
CA GLU A 269 -28.02 -22.21 9.34
C GLU A 269 -28.31 -22.67 10.79
N GLU A 270 -27.28 -23.13 11.52
CA GLU A 270 -27.40 -23.52 12.94
C GLU A 270 -27.89 -22.38 13.84
N LYS A 271 -27.74 -21.13 13.43
CA LYS A 271 -28.27 -19.96 14.17
C LYS A 271 -29.79 -20.02 14.41
N PHE A 272 -30.52 -20.69 13.53
CA PHE A 272 -31.97 -20.86 13.66
C PHE A 272 -32.33 -21.85 14.75
N TYR A 273 -31.47 -22.82 15.04
CA TYR A 273 -31.67 -23.86 16.05
C TYR A 273 -31.01 -23.49 17.38
N HIS A 274 -29.93 -22.72 17.34
CA HIS A 274 -29.14 -22.34 18.50
C HIS A 274 -28.88 -20.81 18.54
N PRO A 275 -29.92 -20.00 18.86
CA PRO A 275 -29.85 -18.54 18.78
C PRO A 275 -28.88 -17.90 19.79
N ASP A 276 -28.46 -18.64 20.82
CA ASP A 276 -27.52 -18.19 21.84
C ASP A 276 -26.06 -18.44 21.45
N ILE A 277 -25.82 -19.24 20.41
CA ILE A 277 -24.50 -19.48 19.85
C ILE A 277 -24.23 -18.44 18.76
N HIS A 278 -23.04 -17.90 18.76
CA HIS A 278 -22.65 -16.87 17.80
C HIS A 278 -21.39 -17.22 17.00
N VAL A 279 -20.69 -18.31 17.35
CA VAL A 279 -19.53 -18.85 16.63
C VAL A 279 -19.78 -20.32 16.42
N TYR A 280 -19.87 -20.74 15.16
CA TYR A 280 -20.17 -22.09 14.70
C TYR A 280 -18.90 -22.74 14.13
N THR A 281 -18.69 -24.02 14.40
CA THR A 281 -17.52 -24.78 13.94
C THR A 281 -17.98 -26.10 13.34
N SER A 282 -17.11 -26.75 12.54
CA SER A 282 -17.36 -28.12 12.12
C SER A 282 -17.20 -29.09 13.30
N GLU A 283 -18.00 -30.17 13.32
CA GLU A 283 -17.96 -31.20 14.38
C GLU A 283 -16.58 -31.88 14.55
N GLU A 284 -15.66 -31.71 13.60
CA GLU A 284 -14.31 -32.30 13.64
C GLU A 284 -13.31 -31.52 14.54
N ASP A 285 -13.66 -30.35 15.03
CA ASP A 285 -12.78 -29.50 15.87
C ASP A 285 -13.03 -29.64 17.38
N GLU A 286 -13.85 -30.59 17.84
CA GLU A 286 -14.16 -30.85 19.27
C GLU A 286 -13.32 -31.96 19.93
N GLU A 287 -12.27 -32.52 19.27
CA GLU A 287 -11.35 -33.51 19.90
C GLU A 287 -9.99 -32.93 20.31
#